data_0445005b8fb613d1050e77fe1187c6d1
#
_entry.id   0445005b8fb613d1050e77fe1187c6d1
#
_cell.length_a   1.000
_cell.length_b   1.000
_cell.length_c   1.000
_cell.angle_alpha   90.00
_cell.angle_beta   90.00
_cell.angle_gamma   90.00
#
_symmetry.space_group_name_H-M   'P 1'
#
loop_
_entity.id
_entity.type
_entity.pdbx_description
1 polymer ?
#
loop_
_entity_poly.entity_id
_entity_poly.type
_entity_poly.pdbx_seq_one_letter_code
_entity_poly.pdbx_strand_id
1 'polypeptide(L)'
;ATSNYIVKFNDNLNILNFHENIYKNKIVYKKNLFIPKSILNNFNNSIIFQNNDFIVINKWAQIATQGGSKINISIDHIIKNISPNYRLVHRLDKETSGLLIIAKNLNNAKLFSNLFQQKNITKLYLALCEGNPKLHQSQVSLDITNKKLKLDNTLTNYKVLNTKNGISQIMFNPKTGKTHQIRIVSKNLGSPIIGDNKYN
;
A
#
# COMPACT_ATOMS: atom_id res chain seq x y z
N ALA A 1 12.88 23.09 18.69
CA ALA A 1 12.58 22.94 17.26
C ALA A 1 11.07 22.73 17.07
N THR A 2 10.49 23.34 16.06
CA THR A 2 9.12 23.05 15.65
C THR A 2 9.07 21.70 14.92
N SER A 3 7.91 21.06 14.87
CA SER A 3 7.74 19.75 14.24
C SER A 3 8.15 19.67 12.76
N ASN A 4 8.40 20.80 12.11
CA ASN A 4 8.76 20.94 10.70
C ASN A 4 10.21 21.44 10.49
N TYR A 5 11.00 21.54 11.55
CA TYR A 5 12.39 21.95 11.42
C TYR A 5 13.22 20.84 10.79
N ILE A 6 13.93 21.16 9.72
CA ILE A 6 14.87 20.25 9.07
C ILE A 6 16.25 20.49 9.69
N VAL A 7 16.78 19.49 10.38
CA VAL A 7 18.10 19.52 11.01
C VAL A 7 19.17 19.73 9.94
N LYS A 8 20.05 20.73 10.16
CA LYS A 8 21.14 21.08 9.27
C LYS A 8 22.49 20.59 9.85
N PHE A 9 23.50 20.57 9.02
CA PHE A 9 24.85 20.30 9.46
C PHE A 9 25.26 21.37 10.50
N ASN A 10 25.85 20.96 11.63
CA ASN A 10 26.21 21.77 12.82
C ASN A 10 25.04 22.20 13.73
N ASP A 11 23.80 21.70 13.54
CA ASP A 11 22.75 21.91 14.54
C ASP A 11 23.06 21.12 15.82
N ASN A 12 22.95 21.80 16.98
CA ASN A 12 23.02 21.13 18.28
C ASN A 12 21.63 20.57 18.64
N LEU A 13 21.53 19.26 18.82
CA LEU A 13 20.29 18.57 19.23
C LEU A 13 20.36 18.23 20.72
N ASN A 14 19.52 18.87 21.52
CA ASN A 14 19.33 18.52 22.92
C ASN A 14 18.15 17.56 23.08
N ILE A 15 18.42 16.38 23.63
CA ILE A 15 17.36 15.44 23.99
C ILE A 15 16.95 15.72 25.43
N LEU A 16 15.75 16.28 25.60
CA LEU A 16 15.18 16.53 26.93
C LEU A 16 14.77 15.19 27.57
N ASN A 17 15.03 15.05 28.88
CA ASN A 17 14.75 13.84 29.64
C ASN A 17 15.43 12.58 29.08
N PHE A 18 16.70 12.72 28.70
CA PHE A 18 17.49 11.58 28.24
C PHE A 18 17.71 10.58 29.39
N HIS A 19 17.17 9.38 29.21
CA HIS A 19 17.46 8.23 30.05
C HIS A 19 18.20 7.19 29.23
N GLU A 20 19.47 6.94 29.58
CA GLU A 20 20.36 6.04 28.85
C GLU A 20 19.73 4.66 28.58
N ASN A 21 18.97 4.14 29.54
CA ASN A 21 18.31 2.85 29.42
C ASN A 21 17.19 2.79 28.38
N ILE A 22 16.60 3.94 28.02
CA ILE A 22 15.56 4.05 26.97
C ILE A 22 16.22 4.04 25.59
N TYR A 23 17.41 4.62 25.48
CA TYR A 23 18.13 4.82 24.21
C TYR A 23 19.27 3.81 24.01
N LYS A 24 19.62 3.02 25.05
CA LYS A 24 20.48 1.85 24.84
C LYS A 24 19.81 1.02 23.74
N ASN A 25 20.50 0.88 22.64
CA ASN A 25 20.09 -0.01 21.56
C ASN A 25 19.74 -1.37 22.21
N LYS A 26 18.45 -1.64 22.39
CA LYS A 26 18.00 -3.02 22.42
C LYS A 26 18.49 -3.54 21.08
N ILE A 27 19.55 -4.35 21.11
CA ILE A 27 19.88 -5.20 19.97
C ILE A 27 18.65 -6.07 19.82
N VAL A 28 17.68 -5.56 19.06
CA VAL A 28 16.55 -6.35 18.61
C VAL A 28 17.22 -7.30 17.64
N TYR A 29 17.66 -8.44 18.14
CA TYR A 29 17.92 -9.59 17.30
C TYR A 29 16.64 -9.72 16.49
N LYS A 30 16.66 -9.24 15.23
CA LYS A 30 15.61 -9.56 14.27
C LYS A 30 15.58 -11.07 14.28
N LYS A 31 14.61 -11.66 14.97
CA LYS A 31 14.32 -13.08 14.84
C LYS A 31 14.28 -13.30 13.34
N ASN A 32 15.24 -14.05 12.79
CA ASN A 32 15.20 -14.42 11.40
C ASN A 32 13.85 -15.07 11.19
N LEU A 33 12.93 -14.33 10.59
CA LEU A 33 11.58 -14.81 10.40
C LEU A 33 11.69 -15.99 9.43
N PHE A 34 11.41 -17.17 9.91
CA PHE A 34 11.35 -18.35 9.04
C PHE A 34 10.21 -18.14 8.03
N ILE A 35 10.56 -18.13 6.75
CA ILE A 35 9.58 -18.05 5.66
C ILE A 35 9.44 -19.45 5.07
N PRO A 36 8.24 -20.07 5.15
CA PRO A 36 8.00 -21.39 4.58
C PRO A 36 8.32 -21.44 3.08
N LYS A 37 8.87 -22.57 2.62
CA LYS A 37 9.19 -22.77 1.20
C LYS A 37 7.99 -22.56 0.27
N SER A 38 6.80 -22.95 0.72
CA SER A 38 5.55 -22.72 -0.04
C SER A 38 5.29 -21.25 -0.33
N ILE A 39 5.56 -20.36 0.65
CA ILE A 39 5.39 -18.91 0.48
C ILE A 39 6.46 -18.35 -0.45
N LEU A 40 7.71 -18.82 -0.36
CA LEU A 40 8.77 -18.43 -1.30
C LEU A 40 8.43 -18.89 -2.73
N ASN A 41 7.91 -20.09 -2.90
CA ASN A 41 7.46 -20.58 -4.20
C ASN A 41 6.30 -19.73 -4.75
N ASN A 42 5.30 -19.38 -3.93
CA ASN A 42 4.22 -18.49 -4.33
C ASN A 42 4.74 -17.12 -4.75
N PHE A 43 5.73 -16.58 -4.03
CA PHE A 43 6.36 -15.32 -4.40
C PHE A 43 7.06 -15.43 -5.77
N ASN A 44 7.87 -16.46 -5.98
CA ASN A 44 8.57 -16.67 -7.25
C ASN A 44 7.59 -16.84 -8.44
N ASN A 45 6.52 -17.60 -8.23
CA ASN A 45 5.47 -17.80 -9.25
C ASN A 45 4.64 -16.54 -9.52
N SER A 46 4.64 -15.58 -8.57
CA SER A 46 3.94 -14.30 -8.74
C SER A 46 4.72 -13.26 -9.54
N ILE A 47 6.01 -13.51 -9.83
CA ILE A 47 6.84 -12.59 -10.61
C ILE A 47 6.37 -12.60 -12.06
N ILE A 48 5.93 -11.45 -12.56
CA ILE A 48 5.49 -11.26 -13.95
C ILE A 48 6.51 -10.50 -14.79
N PHE A 49 7.40 -9.75 -14.13
CA PHE A 49 8.48 -9.02 -14.78
C PHE A 49 9.62 -8.77 -13.81
N GLN A 50 10.85 -8.86 -14.27
CA GLN A 50 12.02 -8.39 -13.52
C GLN A 50 13.16 -7.98 -14.45
N ASN A 51 13.94 -7.00 -14.00
CA ASN A 51 15.20 -6.58 -14.61
C ASN A 51 16.23 -6.27 -13.49
N ASN A 52 17.30 -5.55 -13.82
CA ASN A 52 18.33 -5.18 -12.84
C ASN A 52 17.84 -4.16 -11.81
N ASP A 53 16.79 -3.41 -12.11
CA ASP A 53 16.31 -2.25 -11.33
C ASP A 53 15.14 -2.59 -10.42
N PHE A 54 14.19 -3.41 -10.88
CA PHE A 54 12.98 -3.71 -10.15
C PHE A 54 12.35 -5.06 -10.51
N ILE A 55 11.42 -5.47 -9.69
CA ILE A 55 10.58 -6.65 -9.86
C ILE A 55 9.13 -6.18 -9.85
N VAL A 56 8.28 -6.74 -10.71
CA VAL A 56 6.83 -6.61 -10.63
C VAL A 56 6.23 -7.98 -10.34
N ILE A 57 5.45 -8.05 -9.28
CA ILE A 57 4.71 -9.25 -8.91
C ILE A 57 3.21 -9.04 -9.07
N ASN A 58 2.48 -10.10 -9.38
CA ASN A 58 1.04 -10.18 -9.15
C ASN A 58 0.81 -10.65 -7.71
N LYS A 59 0.75 -9.68 -6.76
CA LYS A 59 0.55 -10.00 -5.35
C LYS A 59 -0.79 -10.74 -5.19
N TRP A 60 -0.75 -11.91 -4.57
CA TRP A 60 -1.99 -12.63 -4.27
C TRP A 60 -2.74 -12.01 -3.09
N ALA A 61 -4.03 -12.27 -2.99
CA ALA A 61 -4.86 -11.84 -1.86
C ALA A 61 -4.44 -12.55 -0.55
N GLN A 62 -4.85 -12.00 0.59
CA GLN A 62 -4.60 -12.52 1.95
C GLN A 62 -3.14 -12.42 2.43
N ILE A 63 -2.22 -11.84 1.67
CA ILE A 63 -0.89 -11.48 2.16
C ILE A 63 -0.74 -9.96 2.30
N ALA A 64 -0.25 -9.52 3.45
CA ALA A 64 0.04 -8.11 3.67
C ALA A 64 1.25 -7.64 2.87
N THR A 65 1.22 -6.42 2.36
CA THR A 65 2.38 -5.82 1.70
C THR A 65 3.49 -5.53 2.72
N GLN A 66 3.15 -4.94 3.86
CA GLN A 66 4.09 -4.61 4.94
C GLN A 66 3.73 -5.30 6.23
N GLY A 67 4.73 -5.52 7.08
CA GLY A 67 4.54 -6.05 8.43
C GLY A 67 3.73 -5.11 9.34
N GLY A 68 3.27 -5.65 10.44
CA GLY A 68 2.52 -4.95 11.49
C GLY A 68 2.35 -5.85 12.71
N SER A 69 1.80 -5.33 13.82
CA SER A 69 1.73 -6.03 15.12
C SER A 69 1.01 -7.39 15.09
N LYS A 70 0.14 -7.62 14.11
CA LYS A 70 -0.64 -8.86 13.94
C LYS A 70 -0.33 -9.59 12.62
N ILE A 71 0.80 -9.28 11.98
CA ILE A 71 1.16 -9.83 10.68
C ILE A 71 2.39 -10.72 10.85
N ASN A 72 2.22 -12.03 10.66
CA ASN A 72 3.31 -13.00 10.75
C ASN A 72 4.26 -12.87 9.57
N ILE A 73 3.74 -12.92 8.34
CA ILE A 73 4.52 -12.83 7.10
C ILE A 73 3.90 -11.78 6.17
N SER A 74 4.74 -10.99 5.54
CA SER A 74 4.35 -9.98 4.53
C SER A 74 5.31 -10.03 3.34
N ILE A 75 4.94 -9.38 2.25
CA ILE A 75 5.85 -9.22 1.09
C ILE A 75 7.17 -8.56 1.51
N ASP A 76 7.13 -7.56 2.40
CA ASP A 76 8.35 -6.91 2.93
C ASP A 76 9.28 -7.92 3.64
N HIS A 77 8.73 -8.85 4.42
CA HIS A 77 9.52 -9.90 5.05
C HIS A 77 10.15 -10.83 4.00
N ILE A 78 9.40 -11.22 2.97
CA ILE A 78 9.89 -12.10 1.90
C ILE A 78 11.04 -11.43 1.15
N ILE A 79 10.86 -10.20 0.68
CA ILE A 79 11.88 -9.51 -0.12
C ILE A 79 13.14 -9.21 0.70
N LYS A 80 13.01 -8.93 2.00
CA LYS A 80 14.16 -8.74 2.92
C LYS A 80 14.94 -10.03 3.16
N ASN A 81 14.26 -11.17 3.14
CA ASN A 81 14.89 -12.48 3.22
C ASN A 81 15.69 -12.80 1.94
N ILE A 82 15.17 -12.38 0.76
CA ILE A 82 15.86 -12.55 -0.52
C ILE A 82 17.06 -11.61 -0.64
N SER A 83 16.87 -10.32 -0.34
CA SER A 83 17.92 -9.31 -0.38
C SER A 83 17.63 -8.14 0.58
N PRO A 84 18.60 -7.73 1.41
CA PRO A 84 18.45 -6.57 2.28
C PRO A 84 18.32 -5.26 1.50
N ASN A 85 18.70 -5.24 0.22
CA ASN A 85 18.63 -4.07 -0.65
C ASN A 85 17.25 -3.83 -1.26
N TYR A 86 16.39 -4.86 -1.29
CA TYR A 86 15.06 -4.72 -1.89
C TYR A 86 14.15 -3.82 -1.05
N ARG A 87 13.34 -3.01 -1.72
CA ARG A 87 12.47 -2.00 -1.11
C ARG A 87 11.09 -2.00 -1.75
N LEU A 88 10.07 -1.93 -0.90
CA LEU A 88 8.72 -1.61 -1.34
C LEU A 88 8.63 -0.12 -1.68
N VAL A 89 7.97 0.21 -2.77
CA VAL A 89 7.77 1.59 -3.24
C VAL A 89 6.32 2.05 -3.17
N HIS A 90 5.41 1.10 -3.04
CA HIS A 90 3.98 1.32 -2.76
C HIS A 90 3.38 0.11 -2.05
N ARG A 91 2.09 0.17 -1.77
CA ARG A 91 1.39 -0.90 -1.06
C ARG A 91 0.02 -1.20 -1.65
N LEU A 92 -0.40 -2.44 -1.52
CA LEU A 92 -1.77 -2.91 -1.66
C LEU A 92 -2.28 -3.41 -0.31
N ASP A 93 -3.59 -3.33 -0.09
CA ASP A 93 -4.21 -3.90 1.10
C ASP A 93 -4.04 -5.42 1.12
N LYS A 94 -4.20 -6.04 2.29
CA LYS A 94 -3.99 -7.48 2.48
C LYS A 94 -4.92 -8.29 1.56
N GLU A 95 -6.17 -7.89 1.47
CA GLU A 95 -7.22 -8.55 0.69
C GLU A 95 -7.13 -8.25 -0.82
N THR A 96 -6.40 -7.18 -1.20
CA THR A 96 -6.26 -6.76 -2.59
C THR A 96 -5.16 -7.53 -3.28
N SER A 97 -5.45 -8.15 -4.41
CA SER A 97 -4.48 -8.73 -5.34
C SER A 97 -4.06 -7.73 -6.42
N GLY A 98 -3.00 -8.06 -7.17
CA GLY A 98 -2.58 -7.28 -8.34
C GLY A 98 -1.14 -6.79 -8.29
N LEU A 99 -0.81 -5.85 -9.15
CA LEU A 99 0.56 -5.43 -9.44
C LEU A 99 1.21 -4.71 -8.26
N LEU A 100 2.36 -5.22 -7.84
CA LEU A 100 3.21 -4.62 -6.82
C LEU A 100 4.64 -4.49 -7.35
N ILE A 101 5.18 -3.27 -7.29
CA ILE A 101 6.54 -2.96 -7.72
C ILE A 101 7.48 -3.04 -6.51
N ILE A 102 8.60 -3.72 -6.69
CA ILE A 102 9.67 -3.89 -5.71
C ILE A 102 10.96 -3.37 -6.33
N ALA A 103 11.54 -2.33 -5.78
CA ALA A 103 12.83 -1.81 -6.23
C ALA A 103 13.97 -2.69 -5.70
N LYS A 104 14.98 -2.97 -6.53
CA LYS A 104 16.13 -3.82 -6.17
C LYS A 104 17.22 -3.08 -5.40
N ASN A 105 17.19 -1.74 -5.40
CA ASN A 105 18.15 -0.91 -4.69
C ASN A 105 17.53 0.43 -4.24
N LEU A 106 18.29 1.20 -3.46
CA LEU A 106 17.82 2.46 -2.90
C LEU A 106 17.57 3.53 -3.97
N ASN A 107 18.38 3.59 -5.03
CA ASN A 107 18.24 4.59 -6.09
C ASN A 107 16.93 4.38 -6.86
N ASN A 108 16.64 3.15 -7.23
CA ASN A 108 15.37 2.80 -7.88
C ASN A 108 14.18 2.98 -6.94
N ALA A 109 14.35 2.71 -5.63
CA ALA A 109 13.30 3.00 -4.66
C ALA A 109 12.97 4.49 -4.58
N LYS A 110 13.97 5.36 -4.59
CA LYS A 110 13.77 6.82 -4.65
C LYS A 110 13.08 7.24 -5.94
N LEU A 111 13.52 6.71 -7.10
CA LEU A 111 12.90 6.99 -8.40
C LEU A 111 11.41 6.64 -8.40
N PHE A 112 11.05 5.42 -8.04
CA PHE A 112 9.65 5.02 -7.99
C PHE A 112 8.84 5.80 -6.95
N SER A 113 9.42 6.10 -5.79
CA SER A 113 8.75 6.92 -4.76
C SER A 113 8.41 8.31 -5.31
N ASN A 114 9.31 8.93 -6.06
CA ASN A 114 9.08 10.22 -6.71
C ASN A 114 7.98 10.11 -7.79
N LEU A 115 8.00 9.07 -8.62
CA LEU A 115 6.97 8.85 -9.64
C LEU A 115 5.57 8.68 -9.02
N PHE A 116 5.45 7.94 -7.90
CA PHE A 116 4.20 7.82 -7.16
C PHE A 116 3.77 9.15 -6.53
N GLN A 117 4.70 9.89 -5.93
CA GLN A 117 4.44 11.18 -5.28
C GLN A 117 3.97 12.23 -6.31
N GLN A 118 4.62 12.28 -7.46
CA GLN A 118 4.28 13.18 -8.56
C GLN A 118 3.04 12.73 -9.36
N LYS A 119 2.44 11.58 -8.99
CA LYS A 119 1.28 10.98 -9.69
C LYS A 119 1.56 10.59 -11.15
N ASN A 120 2.81 10.36 -11.50
CA ASN A 120 3.24 9.94 -12.84
C ASN A 120 2.99 8.44 -13.10
N ILE A 121 2.48 7.70 -12.12
CA ILE A 121 2.06 6.31 -12.27
C ILE A 121 0.54 6.25 -12.25
N THR A 122 -0.05 5.84 -13.37
CA THR A 122 -1.49 5.57 -13.44
C THR A 122 -1.82 4.27 -12.73
N LYS A 123 -2.80 4.32 -11.83
CA LYS A 123 -3.28 3.16 -11.07
C LYS A 123 -4.69 2.83 -11.52
N LEU A 124 -4.90 1.62 -11.98
CA LEU A 124 -6.21 1.09 -12.33
C LEU A 124 -6.53 -0.11 -11.45
N TYR A 125 -7.73 -0.14 -10.92
CA TYR A 125 -8.25 -1.21 -10.09
C TYR A 125 -9.58 -1.68 -10.65
N LEU A 126 -9.77 -2.98 -10.68
CA LEU A 126 -11.02 -3.61 -11.06
C LEU A 126 -11.65 -4.22 -9.81
N ALA A 127 -12.94 -3.95 -9.60
CA ALA A 127 -13.68 -4.54 -8.49
C ALA A 127 -15.05 -5.03 -8.94
N LEU A 128 -15.52 -6.11 -8.30
CA LEU A 128 -16.90 -6.52 -8.33
C LEU A 128 -17.60 -5.89 -7.13
N CYS A 129 -18.68 -5.16 -7.39
CA CYS A 129 -19.41 -4.38 -6.40
C CYS A 129 -20.87 -4.80 -6.39
N GLU A 130 -21.53 -4.72 -5.24
CA GLU A 130 -22.97 -4.93 -5.12
C GLU A 130 -23.73 -3.73 -5.70
N GLY A 131 -24.89 -4.00 -6.28
CA GLY A 131 -25.76 -2.95 -6.82
C GLY A 131 -25.21 -2.31 -8.10
N ASN A 132 -25.75 -1.14 -8.41
CA ASN A 132 -25.41 -0.35 -9.60
C ASN A 132 -25.30 1.13 -9.22
N PRO A 133 -24.13 1.77 -9.38
CA PRO A 133 -24.00 3.20 -9.15
C PRO A 133 -24.96 4.01 -10.02
N LYS A 134 -25.52 5.10 -9.48
CA LYS A 134 -26.44 5.99 -10.23
C LYS A 134 -25.84 6.54 -11.52
N LEU A 135 -24.55 6.81 -11.53
CA LEU A 135 -23.81 7.27 -12.71
C LEU A 135 -22.88 6.16 -13.17
N HIS A 136 -22.88 5.86 -14.46
CA HIS A 136 -21.98 4.86 -15.06
C HIS A 136 -20.51 5.30 -15.07
N GLN A 137 -20.24 6.60 -15.02
CA GLN A 137 -18.90 7.17 -14.98
C GLN A 137 -18.95 8.53 -14.27
N SER A 138 -18.01 8.74 -13.35
CA SER A 138 -17.88 10.02 -12.66
C SER A 138 -16.53 10.15 -11.95
N GLN A 139 -16.31 11.32 -11.39
CA GLN A 139 -15.24 11.63 -10.45
C GLN A 139 -15.83 11.84 -9.06
N VAL A 140 -15.26 11.20 -8.06
CA VAL A 140 -15.69 11.29 -6.67
C VAL A 140 -14.59 11.91 -5.84
N SER A 141 -14.93 13.00 -5.15
CA SER A 141 -14.10 13.61 -4.12
C SER A 141 -14.72 13.31 -2.75
N LEU A 142 -13.92 12.76 -1.84
CA LEU A 142 -14.34 12.44 -0.48
C LEU A 142 -13.25 12.81 0.51
N ASP A 143 -13.67 13.32 1.66
CA ASP A 143 -12.79 13.49 2.80
C ASP A 143 -12.79 12.20 3.64
N ILE A 144 -11.62 11.62 3.79
CA ILE A 144 -11.43 10.37 4.53
C ILE A 144 -10.63 10.68 5.79
N THR A 145 -11.18 10.34 6.95
CA THR A 145 -10.46 10.47 8.22
C THR A 145 -9.34 9.44 8.30
N ASN A 146 -8.11 9.91 8.44
CA ASN A 146 -6.94 9.05 8.60
C ASN A 146 -6.74 8.62 10.07
N LYS A 147 -5.75 7.74 10.33
CA LYS A 147 -5.44 7.25 11.69
C LYS A 147 -5.05 8.33 12.69
N LYS A 148 -4.69 9.52 12.23
CA LYS A 148 -4.34 10.69 13.08
C LYS A 148 -5.53 11.64 13.26
N LEU A 149 -6.75 11.21 12.94
CA LEU A 149 -7.99 11.98 12.98
C LEU A 149 -7.98 13.24 12.09
N LYS A 150 -7.09 13.27 11.09
CA LYS A 150 -7.06 14.34 10.10
C LYS A 150 -7.87 13.93 8.87
N LEU A 151 -8.57 14.89 8.27
CA LEU A 151 -9.26 14.71 7.01
C LEU A 151 -8.25 14.75 5.87
N ASP A 152 -8.28 13.71 5.05
CA ASP A 152 -7.51 13.59 3.81
C ASP A 152 -8.47 13.69 2.63
N ASN A 153 -8.40 14.75 1.86
CA ASN A 153 -9.17 14.86 0.63
C ASN A 153 -8.68 13.82 -0.39
N THR A 154 -9.61 13.08 -0.96
CA THR A 154 -9.33 12.02 -1.93
C THR A 154 -10.05 12.30 -3.24
N LEU A 155 -9.45 11.87 -4.33
CA LEU A 155 -10.02 11.99 -5.67
C LEU A 155 -9.91 10.66 -6.39
N THR A 156 -11.04 10.14 -6.88
CA THR A 156 -11.13 8.87 -7.60
C THR A 156 -12.03 9.00 -8.82
N ASN A 157 -11.53 8.69 -9.98
CA ASN A 157 -12.38 8.47 -11.16
C ASN A 157 -12.84 7.01 -11.14
N TYR A 158 -14.07 6.78 -11.60
CA TYR A 158 -14.56 5.42 -11.81
C TYR A 158 -15.38 5.31 -13.09
N LYS A 159 -15.48 4.07 -13.60
CA LYS A 159 -16.33 3.70 -14.74
C LYS A 159 -16.91 2.33 -14.49
N VAL A 160 -18.22 2.19 -14.59
CA VAL A 160 -18.92 0.92 -14.63
C VAL A 160 -18.67 0.28 -15.99
N LEU A 161 -18.09 -0.89 -16.02
CA LEU A 161 -17.79 -1.63 -17.25
C LEU A 161 -18.95 -2.53 -17.65
N ASN A 162 -19.59 -3.16 -16.68
CA ASN A 162 -20.70 -4.07 -16.88
C ASN A 162 -21.54 -4.16 -15.60
N THR A 163 -22.82 -4.47 -15.75
CA THR A 163 -23.74 -4.77 -14.65
C THR A 163 -24.59 -5.96 -15.04
N LYS A 164 -24.64 -6.98 -14.17
CA LYS A 164 -25.46 -8.18 -14.35
C LYS A 164 -25.92 -8.70 -13.00
N ASN A 165 -27.20 -9.04 -12.88
CA ASN A 165 -27.80 -9.65 -11.69
C ASN A 165 -27.50 -8.89 -10.38
N GLY A 166 -27.55 -7.55 -10.38
CA GLY A 166 -27.26 -6.74 -9.20
C GLY A 166 -25.80 -6.65 -8.82
N ILE A 167 -24.89 -7.10 -9.68
CA ILE A 167 -23.44 -7.00 -9.51
C ILE A 167 -22.87 -6.10 -10.61
N SER A 168 -22.09 -5.11 -10.22
CA SER A 168 -21.38 -4.22 -11.14
C SER A 168 -19.89 -4.51 -11.15
N GLN A 169 -19.30 -4.56 -12.34
CA GLN A 169 -17.86 -4.55 -12.55
C GLN A 169 -17.43 -3.11 -12.73
N ILE A 170 -16.65 -2.59 -11.78
CA ILE A 170 -16.27 -1.18 -11.76
C ILE A 170 -14.75 -1.05 -11.85
N MET A 171 -14.30 -0.22 -12.77
CA MET A 171 -12.90 0.21 -12.88
C MET A 171 -12.72 1.52 -12.10
N PHE A 172 -11.78 1.54 -11.16
CA PHE A 172 -11.39 2.71 -10.39
C PHE A 172 -10.02 3.22 -10.79
N ASN A 173 -9.89 4.53 -10.89
CA ASN A 173 -8.62 5.23 -11.12
C ASN A 173 -8.40 6.27 -10.01
N PRO A 174 -7.83 5.89 -8.86
CA PRO A 174 -7.56 6.81 -7.78
C PRO A 174 -6.42 7.77 -8.14
N LYS A 175 -6.69 9.08 -8.10
CA LYS A 175 -5.72 10.16 -8.30
C LYS A 175 -4.91 10.46 -7.04
N THR A 176 -5.39 10.02 -5.89
CA THR A 176 -4.72 10.01 -4.59
C THR A 176 -4.44 8.57 -4.16
N GLY A 177 -3.74 8.36 -3.04
CA GLY A 177 -3.37 7.02 -2.57
C GLY A 177 -3.59 6.86 -1.07
N LYS A 178 -4.82 7.11 -0.59
CA LYS A 178 -5.13 7.03 0.84
C LYS A 178 -5.56 5.61 1.23
N THR A 179 -5.40 5.30 2.51
CA THR A 179 -5.75 3.97 3.05
C THR A 179 -7.22 3.64 2.77
N HIS A 180 -7.47 2.47 2.20
CA HIS A 180 -8.80 1.94 1.85
C HIS A 180 -9.62 2.87 0.93
N GLN A 181 -8.98 3.78 0.19
CA GLN A 181 -9.68 4.82 -0.58
C GLN A 181 -10.76 4.24 -1.50
N ILE A 182 -10.44 3.25 -2.32
CA ILE A 182 -11.40 2.64 -3.27
C ILE A 182 -12.55 1.97 -2.53
N ARG A 183 -12.28 1.30 -1.42
CA ARG A 183 -13.27 0.61 -0.59
C ARG A 183 -14.30 1.58 -0.01
N ILE A 184 -13.82 2.75 0.47
CA ILE A 184 -14.67 3.81 1.00
C ILE A 184 -15.47 4.50 -0.11
N VAL A 185 -14.82 4.78 -1.24
CA VAL A 185 -15.49 5.37 -2.42
C VAL A 185 -16.59 4.44 -2.91
N SER A 186 -16.32 3.16 -3.07
CA SER A 186 -17.27 2.14 -3.52
C SER A 186 -18.50 2.08 -2.60
N LYS A 187 -18.30 2.05 -1.28
CA LYS A 187 -19.41 2.13 -0.31
C LYS A 187 -20.22 3.44 -0.46
N ASN A 188 -19.56 4.58 -0.61
CA ASN A 188 -20.20 5.88 -0.78
C ASN A 188 -21.05 5.95 -2.05
N LEU A 189 -20.66 5.24 -3.10
CA LEU A 189 -21.46 5.08 -4.34
C LEU A 189 -22.71 4.22 -4.16
N GLY A 190 -22.93 3.64 -2.97
CA GLY A 190 -23.98 2.64 -2.75
C GLY A 190 -23.71 1.30 -3.44
N SER A 191 -22.46 1.05 -3.82
CA SER A 191 -22.02 -0.15 -4.50
C SER A 191 -20.74 -0.70 -3.84
N PRO A 192 -20.86 -1.24 -2.60
CA PRO A 192 -19.70 -1.74 -1.86
C PRO A 192 -19.05 -2.92 -2.58
N ILE A 193 -17.73 -3.09 -2.36
CA ILE A 193 -16.97 -4.20 -2.96
C ILE A 193 -17.43 -5.52 -2.34
N ILE A 194 -17.75 -6.51 -3.18
CA ILE A 194 -18.16 -7.84 -2.74
C ILE A 194 -17.05 -8.49 -1.91
N GLY A 195 -17.40 -9.00 -0.73
CA GLY A 195 -16.48 -9.65 0.19
C GLY A 195 -15.63 -8.68 1.04
N ASP A 196 -15.94 -7.40 1.02
CA ASP A 196 -15.29 -6.42 1.90
C ASP A 196 -15.91 -6.45 3.30
N ASN A 197 -15.29 -7.18 4.23
CA ASN A 197 -15.79 -7.36 5.60
C ASN A 197 -15.80 -6.08 6.45
N LYS A 198 -15.29 -4.97 5.96
CA LYS A 198 -15.22 -3.72 6.72
C LYS A 198 -16.17 -2.66 6.21
N TYR A 199 -16.40 -2.58 4.92
CA TYR A 199 -17.16 -1.51 4.28
C TYR A 199 -18.41 -1.99 3.55
N ASN A 200 -18.57 -3.30 3.39
CA ASN A 200 -19.82 -3.91 2.92
C ASN A 200 -20.75 -4.20 4.07
#